data_f5c5d4f6ca7db1a69c21f7922cf1dc68
#
_entry.id   f5c5d4f6ca7db1a69c21f7922cf1dc68
#
_cell.length_a   1.000
_cell.length_b   1.000
_cell.length_c   1.000
_cell.angle_alpha   90.00
_cell.angle_beta   90.00
_cell.angle_gamma   90.00
#
_symmetry.space_group_name_H-M   'P 1'
#
loop_
_entity.id
_entity.type
_entity.pdbx_description
1 polymer ?
#
loop_
_entity_poly.entity_id
_entity_poly.type
_entity_poly.pdbx_seq_one_letter_code
_entity_poly.pdbx_strand_id
1 'polypeptide(L)'
;MFADVDTGVDDAMALVYLLASADADVVGIASTGGNVDVDQVCRNNLGLLQLCGATDIPVSRGADQPLSAAMRTAEDTHGPAGLGYAELPRHDREPTSYDSAEAWVRAAHAHPGELIGLVTGPLTNLALALRAEPTLPSLLRRLVIMGGSFDYRGNTTPVAEWNISVDPEAAAEVFTAWGRAADAKQIAVQDVPIVCGLNLTENIALTPAILHRLGIAAGSSTMAMSVLDARGTHSVADNPLIRALEDA
;
A
#
# COMPACT_ATOMS: atom_id res chain seq x y z
N MET A 1 9.51 3.35 -7.29
CA MET A 1 8.53 2.35 -6.80
C MET A 1 7.13 2.81 -7.13
N PHE A 2 6.20 1.91 -7.42
CA PHE A 2 4.76 2.18 -7.55
C PHE A 2 4.04 1.43 -6.43
N ALA A 3 3.24 2.12 -5.63
CA ALA A 3 2.51 1.56 -4.50
C ALA A 3 1.03 1.41 -4.83
N ASP A 4 0.44 0.26 -4.49
CA ASP A 4 -1.00 -0.02 -4.62
C ASP A 4 -1.52 -0.43 -3.23
N VAL A 5 -2.32 0.44 -2.65
CA VAL A 5 -2.64 0.41 -1.23
C VAL A 5 -4.13 0.63 -0.99
N ASP A 6 -4.68 0.05 0.06
CA ASP A 6 -6.06 0.30 0.53
C ASP A 6 -6.11 1.12 1.83
N THR A 7 -5.21 2.00 1.98
CA THR A 7 -4.71 2.84 3.07
C THR A 7 -5.49 2.74 4.37
N GLY A 8 -5.10 1.73 5.10
CA GLY A 8 -5.34 1.57 6.52
C GLY A 8 -4.20 2.20 7.34
N VAL A 9 -4.17 1.91 8.63
CA VAL A 9 -3.16 2.46 9.57
C VAL A 9 -1.76 2.01 9.18
N ASP A 10 -1.56 0.76 8.85
CA ASP A 10 -0.27 0.15 8.49
C ASP A 10 0.21 0.60 7.10
N ASP A 11 -0.70 0.72 6.10
CA ASP A 11 -0.38 1.30 4.79
C ASP A 11 0.11 2.74 4.92
N ALA A 12 -0.55 3.54 5.79
CA ALA A 12 -0.14 4.91 6.04
C ALA A 12 1.29 4.97 6.59
N MET A 13 1.64 4.06 7.49
CA MET A 13 3.02 3.94 8.01
C MET A 13 4.00 3.52 6.92
N ALA A 14 3.63 2.55 6.08
CA ALA A 14 4.46 2.11 4.96
C ALA A 14 4.72 3.26 3.97
N LEU A 15 3.69 4.03 3.61
CA LEU A 15 3.83 5.19 2.73
C LEU A 15 4.72 6.27 3.35
N VAL A 16 4.52 6.61 4.61
CA VAL A 16 5.38 7.59 5.31
C VAL A 16 6.83 7.11 5.34
N TYR A 17 7.06 5.82 5.60
CA TYR A 17 8.41 5.24 5.57
C TYR A 17 9.05 5.36 4.18
N LEU A 18 8.32 5.00 3.13
CA LEU A 18 8.81 5.09 1.75
C LEU A 18 9.13 6.52 1.35
N LEU A 19 8.23 7.47 1.67
CA LEU A 19 8.40 8.89 1.35
C LEU A 19 9.58 9.53 2.11
N ALA A 20 9.91 9.01 3.29
CA ALA A 20 11.07 9.45 4.08
C ALA A 20 12.39 8.74 3.69
N SER A 21 12.31 7.67 2.91
CA SER A 21 13.48 6.86 2.52
C SER A 21 14.24 7.52 1.37
N ALA A 22 15.52 7.79 1.55
CA ALA A 22 16.39 8.31 0.49
C ALA A 22 16.61 7.32 -0.67
N ASP A 23 16.39 6.04 -0.43
CA ASP A 23 16.58 4.95 -1.41
C ASP A 23 15.29 4.58 -2.16
N ALA A 24 14.16 5.25 -1.85
CA ALA A 24 12.88 5.01 -2.48
C ALA A 24 12.42 6.24 -3.27
N ASP A 25 12.22 6.06 -4.58
CA ASP A 25 11.57 7.04 -5.44
C ASP A 25 10.17 6.53 -5.77
N VAL A 26 9.15 7.14 -5.16
CA VAL A 26 7.73 6.78 -5.34
C VAL A 26 7.18 7.54 -6.55
N VAL A 27 6.94 6.84 -7.66
CA VAL A 27 6.51 7.43 -8.93
C VAL A 27 4.98 7.52 -9.08
N GLY A 28 4.23 6.89 -8.18
CA GLY A 28 2.77 6.94 -8.16
C GLY A 28 2.17 6.04 -7.10
N ILE A 29 0.92 6.36 -6.73
CA ILE A 29 0.13 5.59 -5.77
C ILE A 29 -1.22 5.23 -6.41
N ALA A 30 -1.52 3.94 -6.44
CA ALA A 30 -2.84 3.41 -6.76
C ALA A 30 -3.65 3.24 -5.48
N SER A 31 -4.91 3.66 -5.49
CA SER A 31 -5.84 3.46 -4.40
C SER A 31 -6.75 2.29 -4.71
N THR A 32 -6.89 1.35 -3.78
CA THR A 32 -7.77 0.17 -3.89
C THR A 32 -8.79 0.21 -2.77
N GLY A 33 -10.05 -0.14 -3.03
CA GLY A 33 -11.02 -0.38 -1.96
C GLY A 33 -10.63 -1.65 -1.18
N GLY A 34 -10.76 -1.61 0.13
CA GLY A 34 -10.39 -2.70 1.03
C GLY A 34 -10.63 -2.31 2.48
N ASN A 35 -9.66 -1.76 3.17
CA ASN A 35 -9.81 -1.32 4.57
C ASN A 35 -10.94 -0.30 4.74
N VAL A 36 -11.07 0.61 3.78
CA VAL A 36 -12.22 1.53 3.63
C VAL A 36 -12.61 1.64 2.17
N ASP A 37 -13.66 2.42 1.85
CA ASP A 37 -14.02 2.67 0.45
C ASP A 37 -12.91 3.38 -0.33
N VAL A 38 -12.86 3.16 -1.65
CA VAL A 38 -11.77 3.66 -2.50
C VAL A 38 -11.67 5.18 -2.52
N ASP A 39 -12.77 5.91 -2.34
CA ASP A 39 -12.75 7.37 -2.31
C ASP A 39 -12.12 7.86 -1.01
N GLN A 40 -12.35 7.15 0.11
CA GLN A 40 -11.65 7.43 1.36
C GLN A 40 -10.16 7.08 1.25
N VAL A 41 -9.80 5.98 0.61
CA VAL A 41 -8.38 5.62 0.34
C VAL A 41 -7.69 6.72 -0.47
N CYS A 42 -8.33 7.25 -1.52
CA CYS A 42 -7.80 8.38 -2.29
C CYS A 42 -7.57 9.62 -1.40
N ARG A 43 -8.55 9.97 -0.57
CA ARG A 43 -8.42 11.10 0.38
C ARG A 43 -7.26 10.88 1.35
N ASN A 44 -7.11 9.68 1.89
CA ASN A 44 -6.02 9.32 2.80
C ASN A 44 -4.67 9.46 2.10
N ASN A 45 -4.51 8.92 0.92
CA ASN A 45 -3.26 9.00 0.15
C ASN A 45 -2.88 10.44 -0.18
N LEU A 46 -3.81 11.23 -0.67
CA LEU A 46 -3.57 12.64 -0.97
C LEU A 46 -3.25 13.46 0.28
N GLY A 47 -3.94 13.18 1.40
CA GLY A 47 -3.66 13.81 2.68
C GLY A 47 -2.30 13.44 3.26
N LEU A 48 -1.87 12.18 3.13
CA LEU A 48 -0.53 11.72 3.53
C LEU A 48 0.56 12.39 2.68
N LEU A 49 0.37 12.49 1.37
CA LEU A 49 1.29 13.20 0.49
C LEU A 49 1.38 14.69 0.85
N GLN A 50 0.24 15.32 1.20
CA GLN A 50 0.23 16.70 1.69
C GLN A 50 1.00 16.83 3.01
N LEU A 51 0.81 15.88 3.95
CA LEU A 51 1.50 15.84 5.24
C LEU A 51 3.02 15.70 5.06
N CYS A 52 3.44 14.85 4.11
CA CYS A 52 4.85 14.57 3.83
C CYS A 52 5.52 15.57 2.88
N GLY A 53 4.79 16.55 2.35
CA GLY A 53 5.32 17.52 1.38
C GLY A 53 5.66 16.90 0.01
N ALA A 54 5.10 15.74 -0.33
CA ALA A 54 5.34 14.97 -1.56
C ALA A 54 4.19 15.15 -2.56
N THR A 55 3.75 16.38 -2.78
CA THR A 55 2.53 16.71 -3.53
C THR A 55 2.63 16.48 -5.04
N ASP A 56 3.81 16.23 -5.58
CA ASP A 56 3.99 15.96 -7.02
C ASP A 56 3.68 14.51 -7.41
N ILE A 57 3.59 13.58 -6.42
CA ILE A 57 3.30 12.18 -6.67
C ILE A 57 1.83 12.04 -7.07
N PRO A 58 1.54 11.42 -8.24
CA PRO A 58 0.17 11.19 -8.67
C PRO A 58 -0.51 10.09 -7.82
N VAL A 59 -1.78 10.29 -7.51
CA VAL A 59 -2.66 9.30 -6.89
C VAL A 59 -3.76 8.96 -7.88
N SER A 60 -3.95 7.67 -8.17
CA SER A 60 -5.03 7.20 -9.04
C SER A 60 -6.14 6.52 -8.22
N ARG A 61 -7.38 6.72 -8.65
CA ARG A 61 -8.54 6.01 -8.11
C ARG A 61 -8.65 4.65 -8.78
N GLY A 62 -8.69 3.59 -8.00
CA GLY A 62 -8.82 2.22 -8.49
C GLY A 62 -10.22 1.65 -8.38
N ALA A 63 -10.27 0.33 -8.36
CA ALA A 63 -11.51 -0.42 -8.27
C ALA A 63 -12.22 -0.17 -6.94
N ASP A 64 -13.52 0.05 -7.02
CA ASP A 64 -14.42 0.17 -5.86
C ASP A 64 -15.08 -1.15 -5.48
N GLN A 65 -14.91 -2.19 -6.30
CA GLN A 65 -15.45 -3.54 -6.06
C GLN A 65 -14.40 -4.60 -6.43
N PRO A 66 -14.36 -5.72 -5.73
CA PRO A 66 -13.67 -6.94 -6.16
C PRO A 66 -14.19 -7.43 -7.51
N LEU A 67 -13.44 -8.28 -8.20
CA LEU A 67 -13.80 -8.80 -9.53
C LEU A 67 -15.14 -9.54 -9.56
N SER A 68 -15.50 -10.23 -8.49
CA SER A 68 -16.69 -11.10 -8.48
C SER A 68 -17.55 -10.96 -7.23
N ALA A 69 -17.07 -10.38 -6.15
CA ALA A 69 -17.78 -10.26 -4.88
C ALA A 69 -18.20 -8.81 -4.60
N ALA A 70 -19.13 -8.62 -3.67
CA ALA A 70 -19.41 -7.32 -3.11
C ALA A 70 -18.24 -6.86 -2.21
N MET A 71 -17.96 -5.55 -2.24
CA MET A 71 -16.95 -4.97 -1.36
C MET A 71 -17.28 -5.24 0.11
N ARG A 72 -16.27 -5.59 0.86
CA ARG A 72 -16.24 -5.61 2.33
C ARG A 72 -15.16 -4.64 2.78
N THR A 73 -15.42 -3.94 3.85
CA THR A 73 -14.48 -2.98 4.46
C THR A 73 -14.11 -3.43 5.87
N ALA A 74 -13.05 -2.84 6.43
CA ALA A 74 -12.50 -3.16 7.75
C ALA A 74 -12.44 -1.91 8.65
N GLU A 75 -13.50 -1.07 8.61
CA GLU A 75 -13.61 0.11 9.48
C GLU A 75 -13.63 -0.26 10.97
N ASP A 76 -14.05 -1.48 11.31
CA ASP A 76 -14.00 -2.03 12.68
C ASP A 76 -12.56 -2.22 13.18
N THR A 77 -11.61 -2.38 12.27
CA THR A 77 -10.19 -2.56 12.55
C THR A 77 -9.40 -1.26 12.38
N HIS A 78 -9.61 -0.56 11.26
CA HIS A 78 -8.84 0.62 10.87
C HIS A 78 -9.51 1.96 11.22
N GLY A 79 -10.70 1.92 11.83
CA GLY A 79 -11.51 3.11 12.13
C GLY A 79 -12.30 3.61 10.91
N PRO A 80 -13.27 4.52 11.12
CA PRO A 80 -14.25 4.92 10.11
C PRO A 80 -13.63 5.60 8.89
N ALA A 81 -12.45 6.19 9.03
CA ALA A 81 -11.70 6.80 7.93
C ALA A 81 -10.44 6.00 7.55
N GLY A 82 -10.25 4.80 8.09
CA GLY A 82 -9.10 3.95 7.78
C GLY A 82 -7.81 4.30 8.51
N LEU A 83 -7.77 5.37 9.27
CA LEU A 83 -6.57 5.88 9.95
C LEU A 83 -6.75 5.99 11.47
N GLY A 84 -7.53 5.07 12.05
CA GLY A 84 -7.91 5.14 13.47
C GLY A 84 -8.63 6.45 13.77
N TYR A 85 -8.07 7.24 14.65
CA TYR A 85 -8.57 8.59 15.02
C TYR A 85 -7.70 9.71 14.46
N ALA A 86 -6.73 9.40 13.58
CA ALA A 86 -5.86 10.42 13.00
C ALA A 86 -6.60 11.26 11.97
N GLU A 87 -6.37 12.57 12.02
CA GLU A 87 -6.87 13.53 11.03
C GLU A 87 -5.71 14.02 10.16
N LEU A 88 -5.89 13.91 8.84
CA LEU A 88 -4.93 14.41 7.87
C LEU A 88 -5.20 15.88 7.50
N PRO A 89 -4.16 16.62 7.05
CA PRO A 89 -4.35 17.95 6.51
C PRO A 89 -5.37 17.97 5.37
N ARG A 90 -6.18 19.03 5.31
CA ARG A 90 -7.06 19.25 4.15
C ARG A 90 -6.23 19.53 2.91
N HIS A 91 -6.69 19.08 1.77
CA HIS A 91 -6.10 19.31 0.46
C HIS A 91 -7.19 19.52 -0.59
N ASP A 92 -6.86 20.27 -1.64
CA ASP A 92 -7.74 20.53 -2.78
C ASP A 92 -7.31 19.69 -4.02
N ARG A 93 -6.43 18.69 -3.80
CA ARG A 93 -5.97 17.80 -4.87
C ARG A 93 -7.02 16.74 -5.16
N GLU A 94 -7.14 16.42 -6.46
CA GLU A 94 -7.95 15.33 -6.96
C GLU A 94 -7.07 14.16 -7.44
N PRO A 95 -7.59 12.93 -7.45
CA PRO A 95 -6.93 11.82 -8.13
C PRO A 95 -6.72 12.12 -9.61
N THR A 96 -5.84 11.36 -10.23
CA THR A 96 -5.61 11.44 -11.70
C THR A 96 -6.90 11.18 -12.49
N SER A 97 -6.95 11.64 -13.73
CA SER A 97 -8.07 11.39 -14.63
C SER A 97 -8.12 9.96 -15.18
N TYR A 98 -7.05 9.20 -15.02
CA TYR A 98 -6.94 7.78 -15.37
C TYR A 98 -7.03 6.93 -14.09
N ASP A 99 -7.52 5.72 -14.22
CA ASP A 99 -7.69 4.79 -13.10
C ASP A 99 -6.36 4.11 -12.69
N SER A 100 -6.43 3.32 -11.61
CA SER A 100 -5.25 2.65 -11.06
C SER A 100 -4.72 1.53 -11.96
N ALA A 101 -5.56 0.86 -12.75
CA ALA A 101 -5.10 -0.14 -13.70
C ALA A 101 -4.27 0.51 -14.82
N GLU A 102 -4.76 1.63 -15.36
CA GLU A 102 -4.00 2.43 -16.33
C GLU A 102 -2.74 3.04 -15.70
N ALA A 103 -2.78 3.47 -14.43
CA ALA A 103 -1.62 3.98 -13.72
C ALA A 103 -0.50 2.94 -13.60
N TRP A 104 -0.83 1.68 -13.29
CA TRP A 104 0.11 0.56 -13.29
C TRP A 104 0.80 0.39 -14.64
N VAL A 105 0.01 0.35 -15.72
CA VAL A 105 0.53 0.18 -17.09
C VAL A 105 1.44 1.35 -17.46
N ARG A 106 1.03 2.58 -17.19
CA ARG A 106 1.84 3.78 -17.47
C ARG A 106 3.16 3.76 -16.70
N ALA A 107 3.13 3.45 -15.41
CA ALA A 107 4.34 3.39 -14.59
C ALA A 107 5.30 2.30 -15.07
N ALA A 108 4.80 1.12 -15.43
CA ALA A 108 5.61 0.02 -15.93
C ALA A 108 6.29 0.36 -17.27
N HIS A 109 5.57 1.01 -18.18
CA HIS A 109 6.15 1.45 -19.45
C HIS A 109 7.08 2.66 -19.33
N ALA A 110 6.91 3.50 -18.31
CA ALA A 110 7.81 4.61 -18.05
C ALA A 110 9.15 4.16 -17.43
N HIS A 111 9.16 3.01 -16.72
CA HIS A 111 10.32 2.48 -16.00
C HIS A 111 10.51 0.98 -16.28
N PRO A 112 10.66 0.54 -17.55
CA PRO A 112 10.68 -0.87 -17.93
C PRO A 112 11.92 -1.56 -17.35
N GLY A 113 11.70 -2.65 -16.61
CA GLY A 113 12.75 -3.42 -15.93
C GLY A 113 13.36 -2.74 -14.69
N GLU A 114 12.86 -1.56 -14.30
CA GLU A 114 13.33 -0.80 -13.13
C GLU A 114 12.26 -0.68 -12.05
N LEU A 115 10.97 -0.73 -12.44
CA LEU A 115 9.87 -0.50 -11.53
C LEU A 115 9.73 -1.64 -10.51
N ILE A 116 9.73 -1.26 -9.23
CA ILE A 116 9.31 -2.14 -8.14
C ILE A 116 7.85 -1.82 -7.83
N GLY A 117 6.98 -2.80 -7.98
CA GLY A 117 5.60 -2.73 -7.52
C GLY A 117 5.49 -3.19 -6.07
N LEU A 118 4.83 -2.41 -5.24
CA LEU A 118 4.46 -2.76 -3.88
C LEU A 118 2.94 -2.76 -3.78
N VAL A 119 2.36 -3.89 -3.37
CA VAL A 119 0.91 -4.02 -3.16
C VAL A 119 0.69 -4.43 -1.70
N THR A 120 -0.05 -3.61 -0.97
CA THR A 120 -0.42 -3.86 0.43
C THR A 120 -1.93 -3.99 0.63
N GLY A 121 -2.71 -3.73 -0.43
CA GLY A 121 -4.16 -3.93 -0.48
C GLY A 121 -4.59 -5.14 -1.34
N PRO A 122 -5.91 -5.31 -1.56
CA PRO A 122 -6.45 -6.30 -2.47
C PRO A 122 -5.89 -6.18 -3.89
N LEU A 123 -5.70 -7.31 -4.58
CA LEU A 123 -4.99 -7.37 -5.86
C LEU A 123 -5.84 -6.95 -7.08
N THR A 124 -7.01 -6.35 -6.86
CA THR A 124 -7.99 -6.01 -7.89
C THR A 124 -7.42 -5.11 -8.98
N ASN A 125 -6.77 -4.00 -8.61
CA ASN A 125 -6.17 -3.06 -9.58
C ASN A 125 -5.10 -3.75 -10.43
N LEU A 126 -4.23 -4.54 -9.81
CA LEU A 126 -3.16 -5.24 -10.48
C LEU A 126 -3.70 -6.31 -11.46
N ALA A 127 -4.78 -7.02 -11.09
CA ALA A 127 -5.46 -7.95 -11.99
C ALA A 127 -6.08 -7.23 -13.20
N LEU A 128 -6.71 -6.08 -12.99
CA LEU A 128 -7.23 -5.24 -14.07
C LEU A 128 -6.11 -4.70 -14.97
N ALA A 129 -4.97 -4.31 -14.38
CA ALA A 129 -3.78 -3.90 -15.13
C ALA A 129 -3.22 -5.04 -16.00
N LEU A 130 -3.17 -6.28 -15.48
CA LEU A 130 -2.77 -7.46 -16.23
C LEU A 130 -3.70 -7.80 -17.39
N ARG A 131 -4.99 -7.54 -17.26
CA ARG A 131 -5.95 -7.71 -18.36
C ARG A 131 -5.71 -6.70 -19.48
N ALA A 132 -5.28 -5.47 -19.12
CA ALA A 132 -4.96 -4.41 -20.09
C ALA A 132 -3.55 -4.59 -20.69
N GLU A 133 -2.58 -5.05 -19.88
CA GLU A 133 -1.19 -5.26 -20.28
C GLU A 133 -0.69 -6.63 -19.79
N PRO A 134 -0.91 -7.71 -20.54
CA PRO A 134 -0.49 -9.06 -20.14
C PRO A 134 1.02 -9.26 -20.00
N THR A 135 1.83 -8.34 -20.55
CA THR A 135 3.29 -8.40 -20.44
C THR A 135 3.84 -7.75 -19.17
N LEU A 136 2.95 -7.20 -18.32
CA LEU A 136 3.30 -6.51 -17.09
C LEU A 136 4.32 -7.26 -16.20
N PRO A 137 4.24 -8.60 -16.04
CA PRO A 137 5.26 -9.34 -15.28
C PRO A 137 6.69 -9.16 -15.78
N SER A 138 6.87 -8.99 -17.10
CA SER A 138 8.20 -8.81 -17.71
C SER A 138 8.67 -7.35 -17.71
N LEU A 139 7.77 -6.39 -17.46
CA LEU A 139 8.10 -4.97 -17.36
C LEU A 139 8.56 -4.57 -15.96
N LEU A 140 8.18 -5.31 -14.93
CA LEU A 140 8.57 -5.01 -13.56
C LEU A 140 9.95 -5.60 -13.23
N ARG A 141 10.74 -4.83 -12.49
CA ARG A 141 11.96 -5.34 -11.85
C ARG A 141 11.61 -6.31 -10.72
N ARG A 142 10.55 -6.00 -9.96
CA ARG A 142 10.11 -6.77 -8.80
C ARG A 142 8.65 -6.47 -8.48
N LEU A 143 7.96 -7.48 -8.00
CA LEU A 143 6.66 -7.30 -7.35
C LEU A 143 6.77 -7.79 -5.89
N VAL A 144 6.30 -6.96 -4.95
CA VAL A 144 6.20 -7.29 -3.53
C VAL A 144 4.74 -7.16 -3.12
N ILE A 145 4.20 -8.19 -2.49
CA ILE A 145 2.79 -8.26 -2.08
C ILE A 145 2.74 -8.55 -0.58
N MET A 146 2.01 -7.74 0.17
CA MET A 146 1.54 -8.11 1.50
C MET A 146 0.21 -8.83 1.34
N GLY A 147 0.15 -10.07 1.77
CA GLY A 147 -1.08 -10.86 1.71
C GLY A 147 -0.85 -12.35 1.86
N GLY A 148 -1.94 -13.05 2.13
CA GLY A 148 -1.96 -14.51 2.25
C GLY A 148 -1.49 -15.04 3.59
N SER A 149 -1.71 -16.33 3.76
CA SER A 149 -1.35 -17.09 4.96
C SER A 149 -0.76 -18.43 4.53
N PHE A 150 0.56 -18.63 4.76
CA PHE A 150 1.33 -19.79 4.29
C PHE A 150 1.67 -20.67 5.49
N ASP A 151 1.05 -21.86 5.56
CA ASP A 151 1.18 -22.78 6.70
C ASP A 151 0.94 -22.09 8.05
N TYR A 152 0.01 -21.15 8.06
CA TYR A 152 -0.31 -20.28 9.19
C TYR A 152 -1.81 -20.02 9.28
N ARG A 153 -2.29 -19.52 10.42
CA ARG A 153 -3.70 -19.13 10.59
C ARG A 153 -4.02 -17.90 9.74
N GLY A 154 -5.27 -17.75 9.37
CA GLY A 154 -5.78 -16.51 8.79
C GLY A 154 -6.12 -15.45 9.84
N ASN A 155 -6.38 -14.22 9.39
CA ASN A 155 -6.91 -13.13 10.22
C ASN A 155 -8.38 -12.81 9.92
N THR A 156 -8.90 -13.25 8.78
CA THR A 156 -10.30 -13.03 8.37
C THR A 156 -11.16 -14.28 8.58
N THR A 157 -10.62 -15.42 8.20
CA THR A 157 -11.15 -16.75 8.47
C THR A 157 -10.04 -17.60 9.09
N PRO A 158 -10.31 -18.84 9.55
CA PRO A 158 -9.25 -19.68 10.08
C PRO A 158 -8.06 -19.90 9.15
N VAL A 159 -8.24 -19.69 7.83
CA VAL A 159 -7.22 -19.97 6.81
C VAL A 159 -6.98 -18.84 5.80
N ALA A 160 -7.73 -17.74 5.88
CA ALA A 160 -7.64 -16.66 4.90
C ALA A 160 -7.13 -15.36 5.54
N GLU A 161 -6.20 -14.72 4.85
CA GLU A 161 -5.73 -13.37 5.10
C GLU A 161 -6.67 -12.36 4.40
N TRP A 162 -6.77 -11.14 4.94
CA TRP A 162 -7.72 -10.10 4.53
C TRP A 162 -7.59 -9.73 3.06
N ASN A 163 -6.44 -9.25 2.60
CA ASN A 163 -6.25 -8.74 1.23
C ASN A 163 -6.59 -9.79 0.18
N ILE A 164 -6.11 -11.03 0.39
CA ILE A 164 -6.42 -12.15 -0.51
C ILE A 164 -7.91 -12.53 -0.42
N SER A 165 -8.52 -12.44 0.76
CA SER A 165 -9.92 -12.82 0.96
C SER A 165 -10.92 -11.79 0.44
N VAL A 166 -10.51 -10.53 0.27
CA VAL A 166 -11.36 -9.49 -0.34
C VAL A 166 -11.56 -9.75 -1.82
N ASP A 167 -10.50 -10.12 -2.56
CA ASP A 167 -10.59 -10.46 -3.98
C ASP A 167 -9.72 -11.68 -4.33
N PRO A 168 -10.19 -12.90 -4.01
CA PRO A 168 -9.43 -14.12 -4.29
C PRO A 168 -9.29 -14.40 -5.78
N GLU A 169 -10.23 -13.94 -6.61
CA GLU A 169 -10.17 -14.07 -8.07
C GLU A 169 -9.05 -13.21 -8.64
N ALA A 170 -8.91 -11.97 -8.18
CA ALA A 170 -7.80 -11.10 -8.57
C ALA A 170 -6.45 -11.70 -8.15
N ALA A 171 -6.36 -12.23 -6.93
CA ALA A 171 -5.17 -12.91 -6.45
C ALA A 171 -4.80 -14.11 -7.34
N ALA A 172 -5.78 -14.94 -7.69
CA ALA A 172 -5.58 -16.08 -8.58
C ALA A 172 -5.09 -15.65 -9.98
N GLU A 173 -5.65 -14.57 -10.55
CA GLU A 173 -5.20 -14.03 -11.84
C GLU A 173 -3.75 -13.54 -11.77
N VAL A 174 -3.41 -12.76 -10.74
CA VAL A 174 -2.06 -12.21 -10.53
C VAL A 174 -1.04 -13.33 -10.41
N PHE A 175 -1.23 -14.28 -9.48
CA PHE A 175 -0.25 -15.36 -9.29
C PHE A 175 -0.14 -16.27 -10.50
N THR A 176 -1.25 -16.51 -11.21
CA THR A 176 -1.25 -17.28 -12.46
C THR A 176 -0.46 -16.59 -13.56
N ALA A 177 -0.59 -15.26 -13.70
CA ALA A 177 0.12 -14.48 -14.71
C ALA A 177 1.65 -14.55 -14.49
N TRP A 178 2.10 -14.33 -13.26
CA TRP A 178 3.53 -14.46 -12.93
C TRP A 178 4.05 -15.88 -13.08
N GLY A 179 3.29 -16.89 -12.67
CA GLY A 179 3.63 -18.29 -12.88
C GLY A 179 3.83 -18.62 -14.35
N ARG A 180 2.90 -18.21 -15.22
CA ARG A 180 3.00 -18.39 -16.68
C ARG A 180 4.20 -17.67 -17.28
N ALA A 181 4.49 -16.45 -16.83
CA ALA A 181 5.64 -15.68 -17.30
C ALA A 181 6.96 -16.37 -16.92
N ALA A 182 7.06 -16.96 -15.72
CA ALA A 182 8.21 -17.75 -15.28
C ALA A 182 8.36 -19.06 -16.08
N ASP A 183 7.27 -19.80 -16.28
CA ASP A 183 7.26 -21.05 -17.08
C ASP A 183 7.66 -20.79 -18.53
N ALA A 184 7.20 -19.67 -19.10
CA ALA A 184 7.56 -19.22 -20.44
C ALA A 184 8.97 -18.59 -20.52
N LYS A 185 9.71 -18.51 -19.41
CA LYS A 185 11.03 -17.87 -19.29
C LYS A 185 11.05 -16.41 -19.72
N GLN A 186 9.93 -15.72 -19.59
CA GLN A 186 9.82 -14.28 -19.80
C GLN A 186 10.39 -13.48 -18.62
N ILE A 187 10.35 -14.09 -17.42
CA ILE A 187 11.00 -13.61 -16.21
C ILE A 187 11.86 -14.73 -15.62
N ALA A 188 12.88 -14.39 -14.85
CA ALA A 188 13.66 -15.38 -14.14
C ALA A 188 12.91 -15.87 -12.88
N VAL A 189 13.19 -17.08 -12.43
CA VAL A 189 12.54 -17.69 -11.24
C VAL A 189 12.73 -16.82 -9.98
N GLN A 190 13.86 -16.12 -9.85
CA GLN A 190 14.11 -15.20 -8.75
C GLN A 190 13.31 -13.89 -8.85
N ASP A 191 12.64 -13.61 -9.98
CA ASP A 191 11.86 -12.40 -10.21
C ASP A 191 10.35 -12.64 -10.05
N VAL A 192 9.95 -13.84 -9.60
CA VAL A 192 8.58 -14.10 -9.16
C VAL A 192 8.24 -13.21 -7.95
N PRO A 193 6.95 -12.93 -7.68
CA PRO A 193 6.56 -12.05 -6.59
C PRO A 193 7.12 -12.49 -5.24
N ILE A 194 7.58 -11.55 -4.44
CA ILE A 194 7.82 -11.75 -3.01
C ILE A 194 6.49 -11.55 -2.31
N VAL A 195 6.01 -12.58 -1.64
CA VAL A 195 4.75 -12.52 -0.90
C VAL A 195 5.02 -12.56 0.61
N CYS A 196 4.65 -11.48 1.28
CA CYS A 196 4.79 -11.32 2.72
C CYS A 196 3.43 -11.65 3.38
N GLY A 197 3.26 -12.92 3.75
CA GLY A 197 2.04 -13.39 4.40
C GLY A 197 2.02 -13.18 5.92
N LEU A 198 0.91 -13.53 6.58
CA LEU A 198 0.72 -13.37 8.03
C LEU A 198 1.79 -14.08 8.86
N ASN A 199 2.31 -15.21 8.37
CA ASN A 199 3.43 -15.92 9.01
C ASN A 199 4.70 -15.05 9.15
N LEU A 200 4.84 -13.99 8.37
CA LEU A 200 5.89 -12.97 8.48
C LEU A 200 5.37 -11.73 9.23
N THR A 201 4.26 -11.15 8.75
CA THR A 201 3.82 -9.81 9.17
C THR A 201 3.34 -9.75 10.61
N GLU A 202 2.73 -10.81 11.16
CA GLU A 202 2.36 -10.89 12.58
C GLU A 202 3.56 -10.96 13.53
N ASN A 203 4.76 -11.18 13.03
CA ASN A 203 5.99 -11.15 13.84
C ASN A 203 6.69 -9.77 13.84
N ILE A 204 6.14 -8.79 13.10
CA ILE A 204 6.66 -7.43 13.06
C ILE A 204 5.85 -6.59 14.05
N ALA A 205 6.51 -6.09 15.08
CA ALA A 205 5.88 -5.24 16.08
C ALA A 205 6.57 -3.87 16.14
N LEU A 206 5.79 -2.80 16.06
CA LEU A 206 6.23 -1.45 16.37
C LEU A 206 6.22 -1.25 17.89
N THR A 207 7.33 -1.57 18.52
CA THR A 207 7.47 -1.38 19.98
C THR A 207 7.67 0.11 20.31
N PRO A 208 7.34 0.56 21.56
CA PRO A 208 7.62 1.92 22.01
C PRO A 208 9.09 2.32 21.84
N ALA A 209 10.03 1.38 21.98
CA ALA A 209 11.45 1.62 21.74
C ALA A 209 11.77 1.88 20.28
N ILE A 210 11.10 1.19 19.34
CA ILE A 210 11.23 1.43 17.88
C ILE A 210 10.64 2.80 17.53
N LEU A 211 9.43 3.10 18.01
CA LEU A 211 8.78 4.40 17.79
C LEU A 211 9.62 5.55 18.33
N HIS A 212 10.19 5.42 19.53
CA HIS A 212 11.10 6.41 20.09
C HIS A 212 12.36 6.61 19.22
N ARG A 213 12.96 5.52 18.70
CA ARG A 213 14.11 5.60 17.78
C ARG A 213 13.76 6.26 16.46
N LEU A 214 12.59 5.95 15.89
CA LEU A 214 12.07 6.61 14.69
C LEU A 214 11.86 8.10 14.95
N GLY A 215 11.28 8.48 16.09
CA GLY A 215 11.12 9.87 16.50
C GLY A 215 12.45 10.63 16.64
N ILE A 216 13.48 10.01 17.20
CA ILE A 216 14.82 10.60 17.28
C ILE A 216 15.44 10.73 15.89
N ALA A 217 15.35 9.69 15.05
CA ALA A 217 15.87 9.74 13.69
C ALA A 217 15.17 10.81 12.84
N ALA A 218 13.86 10.95 13.01
CA ALA A 218 13.04 11.97 12.37
C ALA A 218 13.45 13.40 12.77
N GLY A 219 13.82 13.63 14.02
CA GLY A 219 14.31 14.92 14.51
C GLY A 219 15.58 15.43 13.82
N SER A 220 16.28 14.56 13.08
CA SER A 220 17.45 14.93 12.28
C SER A 220 17.16 15.15 10.78
N SER A 221 15.94 14.91 10.31
CA SER A 221 15.50 15.11 8.91
C SER A 221 14.34 16.10 8.86
N THR A 222 14.46 17.15 8.04
CA THR A 222 13.44 18.20 7.89
C THR A 222 12.07 17.63 7.45
N MET A 223 12.07 16.57 6.68
CA MET A 223 10.87 15.91 6.16
C MET A 223 10.19 15.04 7.21
N ALA A 224 10.97 14.34 8.03
CA ALA A 224 10.45 13.54 9.13
C ALA A 224 9.96 14.41 10.30
N MET A 225 10.56 15.60 10.52
CA MET A 225 10.04 16.59 11.47
C MET A 225 8.62 17.08 11.11
N SER A 226 8.30 17.27 9.83
CA SER A 226 6.96 17.70 9.41
C SER A 226 5.89 16.64 9.68
N VAL A 227 6.23 15.36 9.58
CA VAL A 227 5.33 14.23 9.87
C VAL A 227 5.10 14.06 11.37
N LEU A 228 6.15 14.27 12.18
CA LEU A 228 6.10 14.09 13.63
C LEU A 228 5.73 15.38 14.39
N ASP A 229 5.87 16.56 13.78
CA ASP A 229 5.71 17.86 14.42
C ASP A 229 4.63 18.75 13.76
N ALA A 230 3.60 18.16 13.18
CA ALA A 230 2.48 18.90 12.61
C ALA A 230 1.75 19.82 13.63
N ARG A 231 2.12 19.79 14.93
CA ARG A 231 1.60 20.64 15.99
C ARG A 231 2.64 21.28 16.90
N GLY A 232 3.95 21.25 16.55
CA GLY A 232 5.00 21.87 17.35
C GLY A 232 5.29 21.19 18.70
N THR A 233 4.91 19.93 18.86
CA THR A 233 5.18 19.15 20.06
C THR A 233 6.28 18.15 19.83
N HIS A 234 7.32 18.20 20.64
CA HIS A 234 8.51 17.34 20.53
C HIS A 234 8.31 15.91 21.06
N SER A 235 7.06 15.46 21.24
CA SER A 235 6.74 14.16 21.79
C SER A 235 6.20 13.22 20.72
N VAL A 236 6.85 12.11 20.50
CA VAL A 236 6.37 10.99 19.66
C VAL A 236 4.99 10.51 20.12
N ALA A 237 4.71 10.56 21.42
CA ALA A 237 3.43 10.19 22.02
C ALA A 237 2.26 11.13 21.63
N ASP A 238 2.53 12.31 21.11
CA ASP A 238 1.49 13.29 20.72
C ASP A 238 1.18 13.25 19.22
N ASN A 239 1.85 12.39 18.44
CA ASN A 239 1.55 12.21 17.02
C ASN A 239 0.25 11.40 16.88
N PRO A 240 -0.81 11.94 16.21
CA PRO A 240 -2.08 11.24 16.05
C PRO A 240 -1.96 9.87 15.35
N LEU A 241 -1.07 9.73 14.36
CA LEU A 241 -0.80 8.45 13.69
C LEU A 241 -0.17 7.42 14.63
N ILE A 242 0.73 7.85 15.52
CA ILE A 242 1.38 6.96 16.47
C ILE A 242 0.38 6.55 17.56
N ARG A 243 -0.47 7.46 18.04
CA ARG A 243 -1.55 7.11 18.97
C ARG A 243 -2.56 6.15 18.38
N ALA A 244 -2.96 6.37 17.12
CA ALA A 244 -3.87 5.46 16.42
C ALA A 244 -3.28 4.05 16.25
N LEU A 245 -1.94 3.93 16.16
CA LEU A 245 -1.23 2.65 16.11
C LEU A 245 -1.10 1.96 17.47
N GLU A 246 -1.06 2.74 18.56
CA GLU A 246 -0.99 2.20 19.94
C GLU A 246 -2.37 1.73 20.42
N ASP A 247 -3.45 2.28 19.85
CA ASP A 247 -4.84 1.97 20.20
C ASP A 247 -5.47 0.89 19.29
N ALA A 248 -4.78 0.46 18.20
CA ALA A 248 -5.23 -0.58 17.26
C ALA A 248 -4.58 -1.93 17.57
#